data_f184fe1e1ab966e522c37c067853b98e
#
_entry.id   f184fe1e1ab966e522c37c067853b98e
#
_cell.length_a   1.000
_cell.length_b   1.000
_cell.length_c   1.000
_cell.angle_alpha   90.00
_cell.angle_beta   90.00
_cell.angle_gamma   90.00
#
_symmetry.space_group_name_H-M   'P 1'
#
loop_
_entity.id
_entity.type
_entity.pdbx_description
1 polymer ?
#
loop_
_entity_poly.entity_id
_entity_poly.type
_entity_poly.pdbx_seq_one_letter_code
_entity_poly.pdbx_strand_id
1 'polypeptide(L)'
;MSDQYEKYYVVNHQHDKIFRTVLDRKSDALALINKALNTQLEVQEIEKYNSSFINKVFQNREADIVYKIKDRSIFILIEHQTKVDYLMPYRILEYEVAIMQSAIDLDKIKNKESKIPLVIPIVLYTGNKKWNAKKYLEENQEKIEGIENGLGNYNLIDINEMTEKELLEDNSFISKMMLIEKSKNTENIVELLEKIVKITKEEDKETLRRIISIILEEKIGITKAKDLIEKMEGDEGNMLAVVDMIRRENQMYIEIGKKEGKIEGKLEEKIKIVTNMLKEKFNVEMIQKITGVDKEEIEKIEKQK
;
A
#
# COMPACT_ATOMS: atom_id res chain seq x y z
N MET A 1 -22.03 3.13 -11.17
CA MET A 1 -20.70 2.47 -11.33
C MET A 1 -19.53 3.44 -11.44
N SER A 2 -19.74 4.76 -11.58
CA SER A 2 -18.69 5.78 -11.75
C SER A 2 -17.96 6.18 -10.45
N ASP A 3 -18.68 6.45 -9.38
CA ASP A 3 -18.11 7.09 -8.18
C ASP A 3 -17.16 6.20 -7.37
N GLN A 4 -17.40 4.89 -7.31
CA GLN A 4 -16.54 3.96 -6.58
C GLN A 4 -15.22 3.69 -7.33
N TYR A 5 -15.25 3.69 -8.66
CA TYR A 5 -14.06 3.51 -9.50
C TYR A 5 -13.18 4.76 -9.51
N GLU A 6 -13.76 5.96 -9.60
CA GLU A 6 -13.01 7.22 -9.51
C GLU A 6 -12.34 7.39 -8.15
N LYS A 7 -13.06 7.11 -7.06
CA LYS A 7 -12.52 7.17 -5.70
C LYS A 7 -11.36 6.21 -5.49
N TYR A 8 -11.47 4.98 -6.01
CA TYR A 8 -10.40 3.97 -5.93
C TYR A 8 -9.17 4.34 -6.77
N TYR A 9 -9.38 4.95 -7.93
CA TYR A 9 -8.30 5.39 -8.82
C TYR A 9 -7.52 6.59 -8.24
N VAL A 10 -8.22 7.57 -7.68
CA VAL A 10 -7.63 8.77 -7.06
C VAL A 10 -6.79 8.40 -5.84
N VAL A 11 -7.27 7.51 -4.98
CA VAL A 11 -6.57 7.09 -3.76
C VAL A 11 -5.28 6.32 -4.09
N ASN A 12 -5.30 5.36 -5.02
CA ASN A 12 -4.11 4.61 -5.39
C ASN A 12 -3.01 5.52 -5.98
N HIS A 13 -3.37 6.50 -6.81
CA HIS A 13 -2.40 7.46 -7.35
C HIS A 13 -1.81 8.40 -6.29
N GLN A 14 -2.51 8.68 -5.20
CA GLN A 14 -1.98 9.51 -4.13
C GLN A 14 -0.94 8.75 -3.30
N HIS A 15 -1.17 7.48 -2.98
CA HIS A 15 -0.19 6.63 -2.29
C HIS A 15 1.10 6.49 -3.09
N ASP A 16 1.01 6.18 -4.38
CA ASP A 16 2.17 6.09 -5.25
C ASP A 16 2.95 7.40 -5.29
N LYS A 17 2.26 8.55 -5.36
CA LYS A 17 2.91 9.88 -5.32
C LYS A 17 3.67 10.13 -4.02
N ILE A 18 3.14 9.69 -2.88
CA ILE A 18 3.82 9.89 -1.59
C ILE A 18 5.08 9.05 -1.50
N PHE A 19 5.01 7.75 -1.82
CA PHE A 19 6.19 6.90 -1.84
C PHE A 19 7.25 7.46 -2.77
N ARG A 20 6.85 7.91 -3.96
CA ARG A 20 7.74 8.60 -4.90
C ARG A 20 8.35 9.86 -4.28
N THR A 21 7.57 10.69 -3.58
CA THR A 21 8.07 11.91 -2.92
C THR A 21 9.10 11.59 -1.83
N VAL A 22 8.87 10.54 -1.04
CA VAL A 22 9.80 10.12 0.00
C VAL A 22 11.07 9.52 -0.61
N LEU A 23 10.92 8.64 -1.59
CA LEU A 23 12.05 8.01 -2.27
C LEU A 23 12.85 8.99 -3.17
N ASP A 24 12.31 10.18 -3.46
CA ASP A 24 13.05 11.29 -4.07
C ASP A 24 14.09 11.90 -3.12
N ARG A 25 13.95 11.69 -1.82
CA ARG A 25 14.95 12.11 -0.84
C ARG A 25 16.05 11.06 -0.77
N LYS A 26 17.27 11.49 -1.00
CA LYS A 26 18.45 10.60 -1.04
C LYS A 26 18.61 9.75 0.22
N SER A 27 18.35 10.33 1.40
CA SER A 27 18.47 9.63 2.69
C SER A 27 17.53 8.44 2.80
N ASP A 28 16.28 8.60 2.38
CA ASP A 28 15.27 7.55 2.47
C ASP A 28 15.47 6.48 1.39
N ALA A 29 15.77 6.89 0.17
CA ALA A 29 16.15 5.96 -0.88
C ALA A 29 17.38 5.14 -0.49
N LEU A 30 18.37 5.79 0.10
CA LEU A 30 19.60 5.12 0.58
C LEU A 30 19.29 4.10 1.68
N ALA A 31 18.43 4.43 2.63
CA ALA A 31 18.00 3.50 3.68
C ALA A 31 17.36 2.25 3.08
N LEU A 32 16.47 2.43 2.09
CA LEU A 32 15.84 1.32 1.37
C LEU A 32 16.86 0.50 0.58
N ILE A 33 17.76 1.17 -0.15
CA ILE A 33 18.83 0.53 -0.95
C ILE A 33 19.72 -0.31 -0.05
N ASN A 34 20.25 0.26 1.03
CA ASN A 34 21.13 -0.43 1.96
C ASN A 34 20.43 -1.64 2.60
N LYS A 35 19.14 -1.52 2.92
CA LYS A 35 18.34 -2.63 3.44
C LYS A 35 18.16 -3.73 2.40
N ALA A 36 17.77 -3.37 1.17
CA ALA A 36 17.50 -4.33 0.11
C ALA A 36 18.74 -5.10 -0.35
N LEU A 37 19.87 -4.41 -0.43
CA LEU A 37 21.12 -4.95 -1.00
C LEU A 37 22.13 -5.38 0.08
N ASN A 38 21.80 -5.21 1.37
CA ASN A 38 22.70 -5.44 2.49
C ASN A 38 24.04 -4.69 2.31
N THR A 39 23.96 -3.40 1.96
CA THR A 39 25.10 -2.52 1.74
C THR A 39 25.18 -1.43 2.81
N GLN A 40 26.28 -0.67 2.83
CA GLN A 40 26.52 0.48 3.71
C GLN A 40 26.95 1.70 2.87
N LEU A 41 26.23 1.96 1.79
CA LEU A 41 26.47 3.16 0.98
C LEU A 41 26.14 4.40 1.78
N GLU A 42 26.84 5.51 1.49
CA GLU A 42 26.64 6.81 2.07
C GLU A 42 25.90 7.77 1.12
N VAL A 43 25.23 8.81 1.65
CA VAL A 43 24.40 9.74 0.86
C VAL A 43 25.16 10.44 -0.26
N GLN A 44 26.45 10.73 -0.04
CA GLN A 44 27.31 11.35 -1.05
C GLN A 44 27.69 10.40 -2.19
N GLU A 45 27.55 9.08 -2.02
CA GLU A 45 27.89 8.07 -3.03
C GLU A 45 26.80 7.85 -4.07
N ILE A 46 25.58 8.33 -3.82
CA ILE A 46 24.48 8.21 -4.77
C ILE A 46 24.01 9.56 -5.30
N GLU A 47 23.48 9.58 -6.51
CA GLU A 47 22.85 10.72 -7.15
C GLU A 47 21.59 10.28 -7.88
N LYS A 48 20.55 11.15 -7.87
CA LYS A 48 19.31 10.86 -8.60
C LYS A 48 19.58 10.91 -10.10
N TYR A 49 19.11 9.89 -10.80
CA TYR A 49 19.21 9.80 -12.25
C TYR A 49 17.89 10.16 -12.90
N ASN A 50 17.92 10.94 -13.99
CA ASN A 50 16.72 11.32 -14.70
C ASN A 50 16.18 10.14 -15.50
N SER A 51 15.02 9.63 -15.12
CA SER A 51 14.34 8.49 -15.74
C SER A 51 13.22 8.88 -16.71
N SER A 52 13.06 10.17 -17.03
CA SER A 52 11.98 10.66 -17.91
C SER A 52 11.97 10.09 -19.32
N PHE A 53 13.12 9.55 -19.79
CA PHE A 53 13.23 8.87 -21.09
C PHE A 53 12.49 7.52 -21.12
N ILE A 54 12.34 6.85 -19.98
CA ILE A 54 11.62 5.56 -19.88
C ILE A 54 10.17 5.74 -20.33
N ASN A 55 9.55 6.84 -19.96
CA ASN A 55 8.18 7.16 -20.33
C ASN A 55 7.96 7.31 -21.84
N LYS A 56 8.99 7.75 -22.57
CA LYS A 56 8.93 7.91 -24.03
C LYS A 56 8.97 6.58 -24.78
N VAL A 57 9.64 5.59 -24.23
CA VAL A 57 9.83 4.27 -24.86
C VAL A 57 8.61 3.37 -24.58
N PHE A 58 8.02 3.44 -23.40
CA PHE A 58 7.01 2.47 -22.92
C PHE A 58 5.60 3.03 -22.74
N GLN A 59 5.23 4.12 -23.42
CA GLN A 59 3.89 4.71 -23.49
C GLN A 59 3.05 4.48 -22.21
N ASN A 60 3.14 5.43 -21.24
CA ASN A 60 2.38 5.44 -19.98
C ASN A 60 2.90 4.53 -18.83
N ARG A 61 4.08 3.98 -18.90
CA ARG A 61 4.73 3.32 -17.76
C ARG A 61 5.88 4.20 -17.26
N GLU A 62 5.80 4.63 -16.04
CA GLU A 62 6.85 5.37 -15.37
C GLU A 62 7.63 4.41 -14.48
N ALA A 63 8.94 4.29 -14.67
CA ALA A 63 9.81 3.78 -13.62
C ALA A 63 9.76 4.77 -12.46
N ASP A 64 9.61 4.26 -11.23
CA ASP A 64 9.38 5.16 -10.11
C ASP A 64 10.59 6.04 -9.86
N ILE A 65 11.75 5.49 -9.57
CA ILE A 65 12.95 6.27 -9.29
C ILE A 65 14.20 5.50 -9.67
N VAL A 66 15.17 6.21 -10.22
CA VAL A 66 16.50 5.66 -10.53
C VAL A 66 17.57 6.49 -9.82
N TYR A 67 18.46 5.80 -9.10
CA TYR A 67 19.67 6.36 -8.54
C TYR A 67 20.89 5.79 -9.26
N LYS A 68 21.94 6.60 -9.35
CA LYS A 68 23.25 6.20 -9.89
C LYS A 68 24.27 6.26 -8.77
N ILE A 69 25.15 5.27 -8.70
CA ILE A 69 26.35 5.36 -7.85
C ILE A 69 27.33 6.30 -8.54
N LYS A 70 27.78 7.34 -7.83
CA LYS A 70 28.69 8.33 -8.37
C LYS A 70 29.98 7.69 -8.87
N ASP A 71 30.50 8.24 -9.94
CA ASP A 71 31.75 7.80 -10.59
C ASP A 71 31.72 6.34 -11.06
N ARG A 72 30.53 5.69 -11.07
CA ARG A 72 30.34 4.32 -11.55
C ARG A 72 29.19 4.26 -12.57
N SER A 73 29.26 3.28 -13.46
CA SER A 73 28.13 2.94 -14.36
C SER A 73 27.20 1.91 -13.70
N ILE A 74 26.76 2.22 -12.46
CA ILE A 74 25.86 1.37 -11.67
C ILE A 74 24.62 2.18 -11.34
N PHE A 75 23.46 1.65 -11.69
CA PHE A 75 22.15 2.25 -11.51
C PHE A 75 21.30 1.38 -10.59
N ILE A 76 20.54 1.99 -9.72
CA ILE A 76 19.62 1.32 -8.80
C ILE A 76 18.22 1.80 -9.17
N LEU A 77 17.42 0.89 -9.69
CA LEU A 77 16.00 1.11 -10.00
C LEU A 77 15.18 0.76 -8.78
N ILE A 78 14.33 1.67 -8.32
CA ILE A 78 13.35 1.42 -7.27
C ILE A 78 11.96 1.51 -7.90
N GLU A 79 11.19 0.43 -7.83
CA GLU A 79 9.82 0.30 -8.34
C GLU A 79 8.88 0.05 -7.17
N HIS A 80 7.82 0.85 -7.03
CA HIS A 80 6.80 0.68 -6.00
C HIS A 80 5.57 -0.02 -6.55
N GLN A 81 5.04 -1.02 -5.82
CA GLN A 81 3.87 -1.77 -6.21
C GLN A 81 2.89 -1.91 -5.04
N THR A 82 1.61 -1.62 -5.30
CA THR A 82 0.50 -1.82 -4.35
C THR A 82 -0.31 -3.08 -4.64
N LYS A 83 -0.07 -3.72 -5.78
CA LYS A 83 -0.70 -4.99 -6.19
C LYS A 83 0.37 -5.94 -6.71
N VAL A 84 0.12 -7.24 -6.54
CA VAL A 84 0.99 -8.26 -7.14
C VAL A 84 0.94 -8.13 -8.66
N ASP A 85 2.10 -7.93 -9.26
CA ASP A 85 2.25 -7.92 -10.72
C ASP A 85 3.01 -9.16 -11.18
N TYR A 86 2.29 -10.06 -11.84
CA TYR A 86 2.87 -11.32 -12.33
C TYR A 86 3.79 -11.14 -13.53
N LEU A 87 3.77 -9.96 -14.18
CA LEU A 87 4.68 -9.58 -15.25
C LEU A 87 5.90 -8.79 -14.73
N MET A 88 6.09 -8.68 -13.41
CA MET A 88 7.15 -7.87 -12.83
C MET A 88 8.55 -8.20 -13.39
N PRO A 89 8.98 -9.46 -13.54
CA PRO A 89 10.30 -9.75 -14.11
C PRO A 89 10.46 -9.25 -15.56
N TYR A 90 9.39 -9.29 -16.36
CA TYR A 90 9.40 -8.77 -17.70
C TYR A 90 9.49 -7.23 -17.71
N ARG A 91 8.72 -6.54 -16.85
CA ARG A 91 8.79 -5.08 -16.70
C ARG A 91 10.16 -4.61 -16.23
N ILE A 92 10.75 -5.31 -15.29
CA ILE A 92 12.11 -5.02 -14.82
C ILE A 92 13.10 -5.10 -15.97
N LEU A 93 13.04 -6.14 -16.79
CA LEU A 93 13.90 -6.26 -17.96
C LEU A 93 13.73 -5.09 -18.94
N GLU A 94 12.48 -4.65 -19.20
CA GLU A 94 12.22 -3.47 -20.04
C GLU A 94 12.91 -2.23 -19.46
N TYR A 95 12.81 -1.99 -18.16
CA TYR A 95 13.44 -0.84 -17.49
C TYR A 95 14.97 -0.95 -17.48
N GLU A 96 15.52 -2.13 -17.21
CA GLU A 96 16.98 -2.37 -17.26
C GLU A 96 17.55 -2.03 -18.62
N VAL A 97 16.90 -2.51 -19.69
CA VAL A 97 17.32 -2.21 -21.06
C VAL A 97 17.24 -0.72 -21.35
N ALA A 98 16.13 -0.04 -20.97
CA ALA A 98 15.99 1.39 -21.19
C ALA A 98 17.03 2.22 -20.45
N ILE A 99 17.32 1.88 -19.19
CA ILE A 99 18.36 2.56 -18.39
C ILE A 99 19.72 2.34 -19.03
N MET A 100 20.07 1.11 -19.40
CA MET A 100 21.33 0.81 -20.08
C MET A 100 21.46 1.59 -21.38
N GLN A 101 20.42 1.63 -22.22
CA GLN A 101 20.42 2.38 -23.49
C GLN A 101 20.66 3.87 -23.29
N SER A 102 20.10 4.45 -22.21
CA SER A 102 20.27 5.89 -21.91
C SER A 102 21.65 6.24 -21.35
N ALA A 103 22.31 5.27 -20.73
CA ALA A 103 23.57 5.48 -20.01
C ALA A 103 24.80 4.97 -20.75
N ILE A 104 24.61 4.11 -21.76
CA ILE A 104 25.72 3.55 -22.53
C ILE A 104 26.30 4.61 -23.47
N ASP A 105 27.62 4.74 -23.44
CA ASP A 105 28.37 5.55 -24.39
C ASP A 105 29.02 4.58 -25.40
N LEU A 106 28.36 4.42 -26.54
CA LEU A 106 28.81 3.48 -27.58
C LEU A 106 30.21 3.80 -28.09
N ASP A 107 30.63 5.07 -28.06
CA ASP A 107 31.97 5.48 -28.48
C ASP A 107 33.07 4.99 -27.53
N LYS A 108 32.72 4.65 -26.29
CA LYS A 108 33.59 4.08 -25.30
C LYS A 108 33.67 2.54 -25.32
N ILE A 109 32.75 1.88 -26.02
CA ILE A 109 32.75 0.42 -26.15
C ILE A 109 33.65 -0.01 -27.30
N LYS A 110 34.94 -0.08 -27.08
CA LYS A 110 35.97 -0.33 -28.13
C LYS A 110 36.71 -1.65 -28.02
N ASN A 111 36.61 -2.33 -26.90
CA ASN A 111 37.33 -3.59 -26.68
C ASN A 111 36.62 -4.45 -25.60
N LYS A 112 37.11 -5.65 -25.38
CA LYS A 112 36.54 -6.63 -24.42
C LYS A 112 36.55 -6.17 -22.94
N GLU A 113 37.37 -5.18 -22.61
CA GLU A 113 37.46 -4.63 -21.25
C GLU A 113 36.45 -3.50 -21.01
N SER A 114 35.80 -3.02 -22.08
CA SER A 114 34.75 -2.00 -21.97
C SER A 114 33.55 -2.57 -21.22
N LYS A 115 33.05 -1.80 -20.24
CA LYS A 115 31.91 -2.20 -19.39
C LYS A 115 30.63 -1.50 -19.84
N ILE A 116 29.54 -2.25 -19.88
CA ILE A 116 28.20 -1.71 -20.02
C ILE A 116 27.63 -1.36 -18.63
N PRO A 117 26.65 -0.46 -18.55
CA PRO A 117 25.99 -0.12 -17.28
C PRO A 117 25.39 -1.35 -16.59
N LEU A 118 25.55 -1.42 -15.26
CA LEU A 118 24.86 -2.39 -14.42
C LEU A 118 23.60 -1.72 -13.86
N VAL A 119 22.46 -2.39 -13.95
CA VAL A 119 21.20 -1.95 -13.30
C VAL A 119 20.85 -2.96 -12.22
N ILE A 120 20.55 -2.47 -11.03
CA ILE A 120 20.14 -3.28 -9.86
C ILE A 120 18.70 -2.90 -9.52
N PRO A 121 17.70 -3.74 -9.82
CA PRO A 121 16.32 -3.44 -9.52
C PRO A 121 15.94 -3.82 -8.08
N ILE A 122 15.14 -2.97 -7.47
CA ILE A 122 14.50 -3.17 -6.17
C ILE A 122 12.99 -2.96 -6.37
N VAL A 123 12.17 -3.92 -5.98
CA VAL A 123 10.72 -3.81 -5.96
C VAL A 123 10.26 -3.66 -4.51
N LEU A 124 9.70 -2.50 -4.19
CA LEU A 124 9.04 -2.23 -2.92
C LEU A 124 7.56 -2.56 -3.06
N TYR A 125 7.11 -3.61 -2.37
CA TYR A 125 5.73 -4.04 -2.38
C TYR A 125 5.02 -3.69 -1.08
N THR A 126 3.91 -2.95 -1.18
CA THR A 126 3.10 -2.48 -0.05
C THR A 126 1.64 -2.95 -0.11
N GLY A 127 1.34 -3.94 -0.95
CA GLY A 127 -0.02 -4.47 -1.08
C GLY A 127 -0.44 -5.36 0.09
N ASN A 128 -1.75 -5.57 0.23
CA ASN A 128 -2.37 -6.30 1.35
C ASN A 128 -2.25 -7.83 1.26
N LYS A 129 -1.82 -8.37 0.12
CA LYS A 129 -1.65 -9.80 -0.09
C LYS A 129 -0.17 -10.12 -0.10
N LYS A 130 0.21 -11.32 0.37
CA LYS A 130 1.59 -11.78 0.23
C LYS A 130 2.01 -11.77 -1.25
N TRP A 131 3.22 -11.29 -1.53
CA TRP A 131 3.81 -11.34 -2.87
C TRP A 131 3.99 -12.78 -3.31
N ASN A 132 3.42 -13.15 -4.45
CA ASN A 132 3.51 -14.49 -5.03
C ASN A 132 3.84 -14.49 -6.53
N ALA A 133 4.22 -13.33 -7.09
CA ALA A 133 4.78 -13.30 -8.43
C ALA A 133 6.21 -13.87 -8.43
N LYS A 134 6.61 -14.40 -9.58
CA LYS A 134 7.96 -14.90 -9.78
C LYS A 134 8.99 -13.77 -9.69
N LYS A 135 10.21 -14.09 -9.22
CA LYS A 135 11.30 -13.12 -9.10
C LYS A 135 12.24 -13.14 -10.31
N TYR A 136 12.20 -14.21 -11.09
CA TYR A 136 13.08 -14.42 -12.25
C TYR A 136 12.22 -14.58 -13.50
N LEU A 137 12.61 -13.93 -14.59
CA LEU A 137 11.89 -13.99 -15.86
C LEU A 137 11.83 -15.42 -16.41
N GLU A 138 12.89 -16.18 -16.24
CA GLU A 138 12.99 -17.59 -16.64
C GLU A 138 11.95 -18.48 -15.97
N GLU A 139 11.45 -18.10 -14.79
CA GLU A 139 10.38 -18.84 -14.11
C GLU A 139 9.00 -18.63 -14.76
N ASN A 140 8.84 -17.57 -15.59
CA ASN A 140 7.64 -17.25 -16.33
C ASN A 140 7.73 -17.68 -17.81
N GLN A 141 8.88 -18.22 -18.23
CA GLN A 141 9.12 -18.66 -19.59
C GLN A 141 8.93 -20.17 -19.73
N GLU A 142 8.62 -20.60 -20.94
CA GLU A 142 8.68 -22.03 -21.30
C GLU A 142 10.12 -22.54 -21.14
N LYS A 143 10.25 -23.71 -20.53
CA LYS A 143 11.55 -24.31 -20.25
C LYS A 143 11.87 -25.42 -21.22
N ILE A 144 13.10 -25.42 -21.69
CA ILE A 144 13.68 -26.54 -22.44
C ILE A 144 14.77 -27.15 -21.57
N GLU A 145 14.73 -28.46 -21.37
CA GLU A 145 15.70 -29.17 -20.56
C GLU A 145 17.14 -28.90 -21.02
N GLY A 146 18.01 -28.51 -20.09
CA GLY A 146 19.42 -28.21 -20.37
C GLY A 146 19.71 -26.80 -20.90
N ILE A 147 18.68 -25.91 -21.01
CA ILE A 147 18.87 -24.52 -21.41
C ILE A 147 18.49 -23.61 -20.25
N GLU A 148 19.43 -22.82 -19.75
CA GLU A 148 19.23 -21.82 -18.71
C GLU A 148 19.36 -20.40 -19.29
N ASN A 149 18.48 -19.51 -18.85
CA ASN A 149 18.52 -18.09 -19.19
C ASN A 149 18.16 -17.27 -17.95
N GLY A 150 19.06 -16.39 -17.52
CA GLY A 150 18.94 -15.63 -16.27
C GLY A 150 18.78 -14.13 -16.51
N LEU A 151 17.62 -13.69 -17.04
CA LEU A 151 17.27 -12.28 -17.25
C LEU A 151 16.16 -11.83 -16.32
N GLY A 152 16.12 -10.53 -16.00
CA GLY A 152 14.98 -9.87 -15.36
C GLY A 152 14.71 -10.29 -13.91
N ASN A 153 15.74 -10.43 -13.08
CA ASN A 153 15.61 -10.65 -11.65
C ASN A 153 15.53 -9.32 -10.87
N TYR A 154 14.99 -9.35 -9.66
CA TYR A 154 14.90 -8.16 -8.80
C TYR A 154 14.97 -8.51 -7.31
N ASN A 155 15.34 -7.51 -6.50
CA ASN A 155 15.34 -7.61 -5.04
C ASN A 155 13.96 -7.14 -4.54
N LEU A 156 13.23 -8.02 -3.86
CA LEU A 156 11.91 -7.74 -3.32
C LEU A 156 12.00 -7.32 -1.84
N ILE A 157 11.34 -6.21 -1.51
CA ILE A 157 10.99 -5.83 -0.16
C ILE A 157 9.47 -5.94 -0.03
N ASP A 158 8.98 -6.99 0.61
CA ASP A 158 7.57 -7.18 0.94
C ASP A 158 7.34 -6.75 2.40
N ILE A 159 6.60 -5.66 2.61
CA ILE A 159 6.31 -5.17 3.98
C ILE A 159 5.53 -6.18 4.82
N ASN A 160 4.82 -7.13 4.20
CA ASN A 160 4.10 -8.17 4.94
C ASN A 160 5.06 -9.17 5.62
N GLU A 161 6.28 -9.31 5.12
CA GLU A 161 7.32 -10.16 5.71
C GLU A 161 8.12 -9.46 6.82
N MET A 162 7.97 -8.13 6.97
CA MET A 162 8.63 -7.34 8.01
C MET A 162 7.77 -7.28 9.28
N THR A 163 8.41 -7.30 10.43
CA THR A 163 7.73 -7.09 11.71
C THR A 163 7.56 -5.61 12.02
N GLU A 164 6.53 -5.26 12.80
CA GLU A 164 6.35 -3.88 13.28
C GLU A 164 7.57 -3.39 14.09
N LYS A 165 8.19 -4.29 14.85
CA LYS A 165 9.37 -4.00 15.65
C LYS A 165 10.55 -3.58 14.76
N GLU A 166 10.86 -4.35 13.71
CA GLU A 166 11.93 -4.02 12.77
C GLU A 166 11.72 -2.66 12.09
N LEU A 167 10.46 -2.35 11.73
CA LEU A 167 10.13 -1.08 11.08
C LEU A 167 10.18 0.11 12.06
N LEU A 168 9.89 -0.10 13.36
CA LEU A 168 9.99 0.93 14.39
C LEU A 168 11.44 1.21 14.81
N GLU A 169 12.27 0.17 14.89
CA GLU A 169 13.68 0.29 15.25
C GLU A 169 14.52 0.96 14.15
N ASP A 170 14.06 0.90 12.91
CA ASP A 170 14.69 1.61 11.79
C ASP A 170 14.35 3.12 11.86
N ASN A 171 15.38 3.94 12.05
CA ASN A 171 15.24 5.39 12.20
C ASN A 171 14.88 6.12 10.90
N SER A 172 14.87 5.44 9.75
CA SER A 172 14.51 6.05 8.47
C SER A 172 13.03 6.39 8.40
N PHE A 173 12.69 7.46 7.68
CA PHE A 173 11.31 7.85 7.50
C PHE A 173 10.55 6.86 6.60
N ILE A 174 11.24 6.24 5.63
CA ILE A 174 10.65 5.22 4.76
C ILE A 174 10.13 4.02 5.55
N SER A 175 10.84 3.58 6.59
CA SER A 175 10.38 2.48 7.46
C SER A 175 9.15 2.85 8.28
N LYS A 176 9.04 4.12 8.71
CA LYS A 176 7.81 4.65 9.35
C LYS A 176 6.62 4.66 8.38
N MET A 177 6.85 5.04 7.12
CA MET A 177 5.83 4.96 6.07
C MET A 177 5.37 3.52 5.81
N MET A 178 6.32 2.58 5.67
CA MET A 178 5.99 1.16 5.50
C MET A 178 5.13 0.64 6.65
N LEU A 179 5.43 1.07 7.87
CA LEU A 179 4.68 0.68 9.07
C LEU A 179 3.26 1.25 9.06
N ILE A 180 3.09 2.53 8.69
CA ILE A 180 1.77 3.15 8.52
C ILE A 180 0.96 2.39 7.47
N GLU A 181 1.55 2.11 6.32
CA GLU A 181 0.90 1.40 5.22
C GLU A 181 0.46 -0.01 5.63
N LYS A 182 1.34 -0.75 6.34
CA LYS A 182 1.05 -2.07 6.88
C LYS A 182 -0.12 -2.04 7.88
N SER A 183 -0.23 -0.99 8.68
CA SER A 183 -1.18 -0.89 9.79
C SER A 183 -2.44 -0.07 9.48
N LYS A 184 -2.54 0.56 8.31
CA LYS A 184 -3.62 1.51 7.97
C LYS A 184 -5.05 0.96 8.11
N ASN A 185 -5.22 -0.34 7.96
CA ASN A 185 -6.50 -1.03 8.06
C ASN A 185 -6.69 -1.76 9.40
N THR A 186 -5.80 -1.56 10.37
CA THR A 186 -5.87 -2.19 11.70
C THR A 186 -6.50 -1.25 12.73
N GLU A 187 -6.99 -1.81 13.84
CA GLU A 187 -7.50 -1.02 14.96
C GLU A 187 -6.40 -0.20 15.64
N ASN A 188 -5.15 -0.63 15.52
CA ASN A 188 -3.98 -0.04 16.17
C ASN A 188 -3.41 1.18 15.43
N ILE A 189 -3.94 1.54 14.24
CA ILE A 189 -3.39 2.64 13.43
C ILE A 189 -3.29 3.96 14.20
N VAL A 190 -4.25 4.26 15.07
CA VAL A 190 -4.29 5.52 15.81
C VAL A 190 -3.13 5.61 16.81
N GLU A 191 -2.92 4.54 17.59
CA GLU A 191 -1.82 4.48 18.56
C GLU A 191 -0.45 4.52 17.88
N LEU A 192 -0.38 3.90 16.71
CA LEU A 192 0.82 3.90 15.89
C LEU A 192 1.13 5.30 15.34
N LEU A 193 0.13 6.01 14.81
CA LEU A 193 0.29 7.38 14.32
C LEU A 193 0.76 8.31 15.43
N GLU A 194 0.23 8.20 16.65
CA GLU A 194 0.70 8.99 17.80
C GLU A 194 2.20 8.77 18.09
N LYS A 195 2.63 7.51 18.07
CA LYS A 195 4.04 7.17 18.26
C LYS A 195 4.90 7.77 17.16
N ILE A 196 4.48 7.61 15.90
CA ILE A 196 5.22 8.10 14.74
C ILE A 196 5.32 9.63 14.75
N VAL A 197 4.23 10.35 15.07
CA VAL A 197 4.25 11.82 15.18
C VAL A 197 5.31 12.27 16.18
N LYS A 198 5.39 11.62 17.35
CA LYS A 198 6.34 11.99 18.43
C LYS A 198 7.80 11.73 18.06
N ILE A 199 8.08 10.69 17.26
CA ILE A 199 9.46 10.32 16.89
C ILE A 199 9.89 10.84 15.52
N THR A 200 8.99 11.53 14.80
CA THR A 200 9.29 12.06 13.46
C THR A 200 10.09 13.35 13.58
N LYS A 201 11.21 13.42 12.83
CA LYS A 201 12.05 14.61 12.77
C LYS A 201 11.30 15.79 12.15
N GLU A 202 11.72 17.02 12.47
CA GLU A 202 11.07 18.24 11.96
C GLU A 202 11.00 18.28 10.44
N GLU A 203 12.09 17.89 9.76
CA GLU A 203 12.20 17.84 8.30
C GLU A 203 11.18 16.90 7.63
N ASP A 204 10.65 15.93 8.37
CA ASP A 204 9.72 14.89 7.90
C ASP A 204 8.25 15.18 8.23
N LYS A 205 8.00 16.14 9.13
CA LYS A 205 6.65 16.43 9.65
C LYS A 205 5.65 16.83 8.55
N GLU A 206 6.09 17.60 7.56
CA GLU A 206 5.22 18.00 6.46
C GLU A 206 4.78 16.78 5.61
N THR A 207 5.71 15.86 5.35
CA THR A 207 5.39 14.62 4.62
C THR A 207 4.48 13.72 5.44
N LEU A 208 4.73 13.60 6.75
CA LEU A 208 3.86 12.85 7.66
C LEU A 208 2.44 13.45 7.70
N ARG A 209 2.31 14.77 7.73
CA ARG A 209 1.02 15.47 7.68
C ARG A 209 0.22 15.10 6.44
N ARG A 210 0.86 15.05 5.27
CA ARG A 210 0.22 14.62 4.02
C ARG A 210 -0.25 13.17 4.08
N ILE A 211 0.53 12.27 4.68
CA ILE A 211 0.15 10.86 4.85
C ILE A 211 -1.08 10.75 5.77
N ILE A 212 -1.08 11.45 6.90
CA ILE A 212 -2.23 11.48 7.82
C ILE A 212 -3.47 12.02 7.11
N SER A 213 -3.31 13.07 6.28
CA SER A 213 -4.40 13.64 5.49
C SER A 213 -5.06 12.61 4.56
N ILE A 214 -4.26 11.79 3.88
CA ILE A 214 -4.77 10.74 2.99
C ILE A 214 -5.51 9.67 3.78
N ILE A 215 -4.97 9.23 4.91
CA ILE A 215 -5.65 8.26 5.78
C ILE A 215 -7.00 8.82 6.26
N LEU A 216 -7.05 10.11 6.60
CA LEU A 216 -8.29 10.79 6.97
C LEU A 216 -9.29 10.79 5.82
N GLU A 217 -8.89 11.18 4.62
CA GLU A 217 -9.75 11.19 3.44
C GLU A 217 -10.35 9.81 3.15
N GLU A 218 -9.55 8.76 3.28
CA GLU A 218 -10.02 7.38 3.13
C GLU A 218 -11.06 6.98 4.18
N LYS A 219 -10.86 7.38 5.43
CA LYS A 219 -11.71 6.96 6.55
C LYS A 219 -13.00 7.76 6.70
N ILE A 220 -12.94 9.08 6.54
CA ILE A 220 -14.07 9.99 6.85
C ILE A 220 -14.59 10.77 5.64
N GLY A 221 -13.97 10.61 4.48
CA GLY A 221 -14.33 11.30 3.24
C GLY A 221 -13.72 12.70 3.13
N ILE A 222 -13.58 13.16 1.87
CA ILE A 222 -12.82 14.38 1.50
C ILE A 222 -13.35 15.64 2.19
N THR A 223 -14.67 15.81 2.28
CA THR A 223 -15.26 17.05 2.82
C THR A 223 -14.94 17.24 4.30
N LYS A 224 -15.09 16.19 5.12
CA LYS A 224 -14.77 16.24 6.55
C LYS A 224 -13.26 16.29 6.80
N ALA A 225 -12.49 15.61 5.96
CA ALA A 225 -11.03 15.59 6.07
C ALA A 225 -10.43 16.99 5.85
N LYS A 226 -10.93 17.78 4.89
CA LYS A 226 -10.44 19.14 4.63
C LYS A 226 -10.45 20.03 5.86
N ASP A 227 -11.56 20.08 6.59
CA ASP A 227 -11.68 20.88 7.81
C ASP A 227 -10.70 20.46 8.90
N LEU A 228 -10.30 19.17 8.92
CA LEU A 228 -9.34 18.64 9.88
C LEU A 228 -7.91 18.86 9.43
N ILE A 229 -7.64 18.79 8.14
CA ILE A 229 -6.31 19.04 7.55
C ILE A 229 -5.89 20.49 7.78
N GLU A 230 -6.79 21.47 7.61
CA GLU A 230 -6.52 22.88 7.91
C GLU A 230 -6.10 23.07 9.38
N LYS A 231 -6.65 22.28 10.29
CA LYS A 231 -6.25 22.32 11.72
C LYS A 231 -4.91 21.65 12.02
N MET A 232 -4.36 20.87 11.09
CA MET A 232 -3.01 20.30 11.22
C MET A 232 -1.90 21.27 10.85
N GLU A 233 -2.22 22.45 10.29
CA GLU A 233 -1.23 23.47 10.03
C GLU A 233 -0.66 23.98 11.36
N GLY A 234 0.64 23.84 11.54
CA GLY A 234 1.35 24.26 12.75
C GLY A 234 2.31 23.22 13.30
N ASP A 235 2.20 22.93 14.56
CA ASP A 235 3.11 22.10 15.32
C ASP A 235 2.65 20.64 15.50
N GLU A 236 3.46 19.86 16.23
CA GLU A 236 3.19 18.48 16.61
C GLU A 236 1.86 18.32 17.37
N GLY A 237 1.50 19.31 18.20
CA GLY A 237 0.26 19.29 18.98
C GLY A 237 -0.98 19.25 18.08
N ASN A 238 -0.96 19.97 16.97
CA ASN A 238 -2.05 19.96 16.00
C ASN A 238 -2.19 18.61 15.29
N MET A 239 -1.08 17.97 14.94
CA MET A 239 -1.11 16.61 14.37
C MET A 239 -1.68 15.58 15.35
N LEU A 240 -1.28 15.63 16.61
CA LEU A 240 -1.79 14.75 17.67
C LEU A 240 -3.29 14.97 17.90
N ALA A 241 -3.76 16.23 17.87
CA ALA A 241 -5.19 16.52 18.00
C ALA A 241 -6.02 15.90 16.86
N VAL A 242 -5.48 15.87 15.64
CA VAL A 242 -6.14 15.21 14.50
C VAL A 242 -6.11 13.69 14.64
N VAL A 243 -5.02 13.10 15.12
CA VAL A 243 -4.96 11.66 15.41
C VAL A 243 -6.01 11.28 16.47
N ASP A 244 -6.22 12.11 17.49
CA ASP A 244 -7.30 11.92 18.49
C ASP A 244 -8.71 12.02 17.86
N MET A 245 -8.92 12.85 16.86
CA MET A 245 -10.18 12.90 16.12
C MET A 245 -10.42 11.61 15.32
N ILE A 246 -9.40 11.06 14.66
CA ILE A 246 -9.49 9.75 13.98
C ILE A 246 -9.90 8.67 14.99
N ARG A 247 -9.32 8.68 16.20
CA ARG A 247 -9.68 7.74 17.26
C ARG A 247 -11.16 7.81 17.62
N ARG A 248 -11.70 9.02 17.83
CA ARG A 248 -13.12 9.23 18.17
C ARG A 248 -14.05 8.77 17.07
N GLU A 249 -13.75 9.10 15.83
CA GLU A 249 -14.53 8.64 14.67
C GLU A 249 -14.51 7.11 14.55
N ASN A 250 -13.36 6.47 14.69
CA ASN A 250 -13.26 5.01 14.67
C ASN A 250 -14.10 4.36 15.78
N GLN A 251 -14.06 4.90 17.01
CA GLN A 251 -14.86 4.41 18.12
C GLN A 251 -16.36 4.53 17.85
N MET A 252 -16.78 5.65 17.27
CA MET A 252 -18.18 5.88 16.88
C MET A 252 -18.65 4.85 15.83
N TYR A 253 -17.84 4.56 14.79
CA TYR A 253 -18.18 3.55 13.79
C TYR A 253 -18.25 2.14 14.39
N ILE A 254 -17.34 1.79 15.30
CA ILE A 254 -17.38 0.51 16.01
C ILE A 254 -18.65 0.38 16.85
N GLU A 255 -19.08 1.45 17.55
CA GLU A 255 -20.32 1.45 18.33
C GLU A 255 -21.58 1.34 17.44
N ILE A 256 -21.60 2.04 16.30
CA ILE A 256 -22.68 1.93 15.31
C ILE A 256 -22.77 0.50 14.79
N GLY A 257 -21.63 -0.07 14.32
CA GLY A 257 -21.60 -1.44 13.81
C GLY A 257 -21.99 -2.50 14.85
N LYS A 258 -21.61 -2.30 16.13
CA LYS A 258 -22.07 -3.16 17.23
C LYS A 258 -23.59 -3.06 17.46
N LYS A 259 -24.16 -1.86 17.35
CA LYS A 259 -25.63 -1.66 17.46
C LYS A 259 -26.37 -2.29 16.31
N GLU A 260 -25.91 -2.06 15.09
CA GLU A 260 -26.49 -2.63 13.87
C GLU A 260 -26.42 -4.18 13.89
N GLY A 261 -25.24 -4.75 14.15
CA GLY A 261 -25.08 -6.21 14.26
C GLY A 261 -25.93 -6.83 15.38
N LYS A 262 -26.16 -6.11 16.50
CA LYS A 262 -27.07 -6.57 17.54
C LYS A 262 -28.54 -6.55 17.10
N ILE A 263 -28.92 -5.59 16.27
CA ILE A 263 -30.28 -5.50 15.72
C ILE A 263 -30.49 -6.59 14.66
N GLU A 264 -29.53 -6.75 13.74
CA GLU A 264 -29.54 -7.81 12.74
C GLU A 264 -29.58 -9.21 13.39
N GLY A 265 -28.70 -9.48 14.34
CA GLY A 265 -28.68 -10.77 15.04
C GLY A 265 -29.99 -11.09 15.77
N LYS A 266 -30.64 -10.09 16.38
CA LYS A 266 -31.97 -10.25 16.98
C LYS A 266 -33.07 -10.51 15.95
N LEU A 267 -32.97 -9.87 14.77
CA LEU A 267 -33.91 -10.08 13.68
C LEU A 267 -33.77 -11.48 13.09
N GLU A 268 -32.55 -11.90 12.83
CA GLU A 268 -32.26 -13.27 12.35
C GLU A 268 -32.75 -14.34 13.33
N GLU A 269 -32.52 -14.14 14.64
CA GLU A 269 -32.99 -15.05 15.68
C GLU A 269 -34.52 -15.13 15.69
N LYS A 270 -35.21 -13.97 15.60
CA LYS A 270 -36.67 -13.92 15.50
C LYS A 270 -37.19 -14.65 14.26
N ILE A 271 -36.59 -14.38 13.08
CA ILE A 271 -36.94 -15.06 11.83
C ILE A 271 -36.77 -16.58 11.97
N LYS A 272 -35.66 -17.02 12.60
CA LYS A 272 -35.40 -18.46 12.85
C LYS A 272 -36.44 -19.09 13.76
N ILE A 273 -36.85 -18.39 14.82
CA ILE A 273 -37.91 -18.84 15.75
C ILE A 273 -39.23 -18.95 15.00
N VAL A 274 -39.66 -17.91 14.28
CA VAL A 274 -40.90 -17.89 13.47
C VAL A 274 -40.87 -19.05 12.46
N THR A 275 -39.76 -19.22 11.75
CA THR A 275 -39.59 -20.30 10.77
C THR A 275 -39.76 -21.70 11.39
N ASN A 276 -39.21 -21.92 12.58
CA ASN A 276 -39.34 -23.18 13.30
C ASN A 276 -40.79 -23.42 13.78
N MET A 277 -41.43 -22.36 14.33
CA MET A 277 -42.84 -22.48 14.76
C MET A 277 -43.78 -22.74 13.58
N LEU A 278 -43.54 -22.14 12.42
CA LEU A 278 -44.28 -22.46 11.18
C LEU A 278 -44.06 -23.91 10.72
N LYS A 279 -42.85 -24.45 10.86
CA LYS A 279 -42.55 -25.86 10.57
C LYS A 279 -43.34 -26.84 11.49
N GLU A 280 -43.44 -26.46 12.76
CA GLU A 280 -44.22 -27.22 13.76
C GLU A 280 -45.75 -26.96 13.68
N LYS A 281 -46.20 -26.26 12.61
CA LYS A 281 -47.62 -25.96 12.33
C LYS A 281 -48.33 -25.14 13.41
N PHE A 282 -47.62 -24.28 14.12
CA PHE A 282 -48.28 -23.27 14.98
C PHE A 282 -49.06 -22.29 14.10
N ASN A 283 -50.20 -21.84 14.58
CA ASN A 283 -51.00 -20.81 13.86
C ASN A 283 -50.36 -19.41 14.00
N VAL A 284 -50.62 -18.56 13.01
CA VAL A 284 -50.02 -17.24 12.91
C VAL A 284 -50.28 -16.36 14.14
N GLU A 285 -51.50 -16.45 14.72
CA GLU A 285 -51.86 -15.69 15.91
C GLU A 285 -51.06 -16.07 17.15
N MET A 286 -50.76 -17.35 17.28
CA MET A 286 -49.93 -17.87 18.38
C MET A 286 -48.45 -17.51 18.19
N ILE A 287 -47.95 -17.55 16.96
CA ILE A 287 -46.59 -17.11 16.63
C ILE A 287 -46.43 -15.62 16.94
N GLN A 288 -47.36 -14.78 16.50
CA GLN A 288 -47.39 -13.32 16.82
C GLN A 288 -47.39 -13.07 18.34
N LYS A 289 -48.22 -13.77 19.08
CA LYS A 289 -48.31 -13.61 20.54
C LYS A 289 -47.00 -13.99 21.27
N ILE A 290 -46.28 -14.99 20.79
CA ILE A 290 -45.07 -15.48 21.41
C ILE A 290 -43.84 -14.67 21.00
N THR A 291 -43.73 -14.32 19.70
CA THR A 291 -42.51 -13.69 19.14
C THR A 291 -42.59 -12.16 19.06
N GLY A 292 -43.81 -11.60 19.12
CA GLY A 292 -44.07 -10.19 18.92
C GLY A 292 -43.78 -9.72 17.48
N VAL A 293 -43.72 -10.65 16.52
CA VAL A 293 -43.57 -10.32 15.08
C VAL A 293 -44.95 -10.13 14.49
N ASP A 294 -45.08 -9.09 13.65
CA ASP A 294 -46.35 -8.76 13.04
C ASP A 294 -46.86 -9.84 12.07
N LYS A 295 -48.18 -9.98 11.98
CA LYS A 295 -48.86 -10.99 11.17
C LYS A 295 -48.38 -10.95 9.70
N GLU A 296 -48.29 -9.75 9.13
CA GLU A 296 -47.83 -9.55 7.74
C GLU A 296 -46.39 -10.06 7.52
N GLU A 297 -45.55 -9.91 8.50
CA GLU A 297 -44.14 -10.33 8.45
C GLU A 297 -44.03 -11.86 8.59
N ILE A 298 -44.87 -12.48 9.43
CA ILE A 298 -44.96 -13.95 9.56
C ILE A 298 -45.47 -14.57 8.24
N GLU A 299 -46.49 -13.96 7.60
CA GLU A 299 -47.01 -14.42 6.31
C GLU A 299 -45.99 -14.25 5.16
N LYS A 300 -45.11 -13.22 5.21
CA LYS A 300 -44.00 -13.09 4.26
C LYS A 300 -42.95 -14.20 4.42
N ILE A 301 -42.59 -14.53 5.66
CA ILE A 301 -41.66 -15.60 5.97
C ILE A 301 -42.23 -16.95 5.53
N GLU A 302 -43.53 -17.15 5.68
CA GLU A 302 -44.23 -18.38 5.22
C GLU A 302 -44.21 -18.52 3.69
N LYS A 303 -44.39 -17.43 2.93
CA LYS A 303 -44.42 -17.43 1.46
C LYS A 303 -43.01 -17.59 0.83
N GLN A 304 -41.93 -17.37 1.59
CA GLN A 304 -40.56 -17.52 1.13
C GLN A 304 -40.02 -18.97 1.28
N LYS A 305 -40.87 -19.89 1.73
CA LYS A 305 -40.64 -21.33 1.80
C LYS A 305 -41.12 -22.02 0.54
#